data_94ee54deb1359ee71f1037fb31dba29e
#
_entry.id   94ee54deb1359ee71f1037fb31dba29e
#
_cell.length_a   1.000
_cell.length_b   1.000
_cell.length_c   1.000
_cell.angle_alpha   90.00
_cell.angle_beta   90.00
_cell.angle_gamma   90.00
#
_symmetry.space_group_name_H-M   'P 1'
#
loop_
_entity.id
_entity.type
_entity.pdbx_description
1 polymer ?
#
loop_
_entity_poly.entity_id
_entity_poly.type
_entity_poly.pdbx_seq_one_letter_code
_entity_poly.pdbx_strand_id
1 'polypeptide(L)'
;MLRTSYIINNKEEVIKNLKKRNFDAEDLVSEIVSLDEKRKLIQTEYEALLAEVNTISKEIGELFKSGNKEEVPKLKERSLEIKNTTKTLSDDLNTVKADIENLLYQIPNIPHESVPIGNSPEENIVIEELKVNKDNDKKLPHWELAK
;
A
#
# COMPACT_ATOMS: atom_id res chain seq x y z
N MET A 1 10.10 0.81 1.98
CA MET A 1 8.84 1.43 1.54
C MET A 1 7.91 1.54 2.75
N LEU A 2 7.31 2.69 2.97
CA LEU A 2 6.36 2.90 4.05
C LEU A 2 5.04 2.17 3.76
N ARG A 3 4.35 1.71 4.82
CA ARG A 3 3.03 1.10 4.67
C ARG A 3 1.96 2.19 4.62
N THR A 4 0.95 2.04 3.76
CA THR A 4 -0.20 2.96 3.65
C THR A 4 -0.85 3.24 5.01
N SER A 5 -1.09 2.18 5.80
CA SER A 5 -1.68 2.32 7.14
C SER A 5 -0.85 3.17 8.10
N TYR A 6 0.49 3.08 8.01
CA TYR A 6 1.37 3.90 8.82
C TYR A 6 1.27 5.38 8.42
N ILE A 7 1.30 5.67 7.12
CA ILE A 7 1.19 7.04 6.59
C ILE A 7 -0.14 7.66 7.03
N ILE A 8 -1.25 6.93 6.91
CA ILE A 8 -2.58 7.44 7.26
C ILE A 8 -2.70 7.74 8.76
N ASN A 9 -2.20 6.82 9.61
CA ASN A 9 -2.31 6.97 11.05
C ASN A 9 -1.34 8.01 11.64
N ASN A 10 -0.25 8.34 10.93
CA ASN A 10 0.81 9.22 11.41
C ASN A 10 1.13 10.34 10.41
N LYS A 11 0.10 10.87 9.71
CA LYS A 11 0.22 11.84 8.62
C LYS A 11 1.17 12.99 8.94
N GLU A 12 0.93 13.68 10.05
CA GLU A 12 1.70 14.86 10.45
C GLU A 12 3.17 14.52 10.76
N GLU A 13 3.37 13.39 11.45
CA GLU A 13 4.72 12.90 11.79
C GLU A 13 5.51 12.52 10.54
N VAL A 14 4.86 11.82 9.59
CA VAL A 14 5.47 11.45 8.30
C VAL A 14 5.91 12.69 7.54
N ILE A 15 5.04 13.68 7.37
CA ILE A 15 5.34 14.94 6.68
C ILE A 15 6.51 15.66 7.38
N LYS A 16 6.45 15.80 8.71
CA LYS A 16 7.50 16.45 9.50
C LYS A 16 8.86 15.77 9.35
N ASN A 17 8.88 14.43 9.40
CA ASN A 17 10.14 13.69 9.31
C ASN A 17 10.71 13.68 7.87
N LEU A 18 9.87 13.70 6.84
CA LEU A 18 10.32 13.81 5.46
C LEU A 18 10.86 15.22 5.13
N LYS A 19 10.34 16.26 5.76
CA LYS A 19 10.91 17.62 5.68
C LYS A 19 12.36 17.70 6.18
N LYS A 20 12.79 16.82 7.11
CA LYS A 20 14.21 16.71 7.51
C LYS A 20 15.14 16.33 6.35
N ARG A 21 14.61 15.67 5.32
CA ARG A 21 15.32 15.30 4.10
C ARG A 21 15.05 16.26 2.94
N ASN A 22 14.50 17.45 3.22
CA ASN A 22 14.06 18.41 2.22
C ASN A 22 13.07 17.84 1.20
N PHE A 23 12.30 16.83 1.62
CA PHE A 23 11.26 16.23 0.80
C PHE A 23 9.89 16.74 1.27
N ASP A 24 9.21 17.50 0.38
CA ASP A 24 7.85 17.91 0.63
C ASP A 24 6.89 16.78 0.22
N ALA A 25 6.27 16.17 1.22
CA ALA A 25 5.38 15.03 1.05
C ALA A 25 3.90 15.39 1.26
N GLU A 26 3.57 16.65 1.46
CA GLU A 26 2.22 17.04 1.91
C GLU A 26 1.14 16.67 0.90
N ASP A 27 1.36 16.96 -0.38
CA ASP A 27 0.44 16.64 -1.46
C ASP A 27 0.35 15.11 -1.66
N LEU A 28 1.50 14.42 -1.74
CA LEU A 28 1.54 12.97 -1.93
C LEU A 28 0.82 12.21 -0.80
N VAL A 29 1.07 12.61 0.45
CA VAL A 29 0.40 12.00 1.61
C VAL A 29 -1.09 12.26 1.59
N SER A 30 -1.52 13.46 1.19
CA SER A 30 -2.95 13.82 1.10
C SER A 30 -3.64 13.02 0.00
N GLU A 31 -3.00 12.83 -1.13
CA GLU A 31 -3.50 12.01 -2.23
C GLU A 31 -3.62 10.54 -1.85
N ILE A 32 -2.61 9.97 -1.17
CA ILE A 32 -2.66 8.59 -0.65
C ILE A 32 -3.84 8.40 0.31
N VAL A 33 -4.10 9.36 1.20
CA VAL A 33 -5.24 9.29 2.13
C VAL A 33 -6.55 9.27 1.36
N SER A 34 -6.72 10.17 0.39
CA SER A 34 -7.92 10.25 -0.44
C SER A 34 -8.15 8.97 -1.25
N LEU A 35 -7.11 8.40 -1.84
CA LEU A 35 -7.19 7.15 -2.58
C LEU A 35 -7.50 5.95 -1.67
N ASP A 36 -6.98 5.92 -0.44
CA ASP A 36 -7.32 4.84 0.50
C ASP A 36 -8.77 4.92 0.98
N GLU A 37 -9.30 6.10 1.16
CA GLU A 37 -10.73 6.29 1.44
C GLU A 37 -11.59 5.79 0.27
N LYS A 38 -11.25 6.15 -0.96
CA LYS A 38 -11.91 5.64 -2.16
C LYS A 38 -11.81 4.12 -2.26
N ARG A 39 -10.63 3.54 -2.01
CA ARG A 39 -10.42 2.10 -1.97
C ARG A 39 -11.34 1.41 -0.97
N LYS A 40 -11.48 1.97 0.25
CA LYS A 40 -12.34 1.42 1.30
C LYS A 40 -13.82 1.43 0.89
N LEU A 41 -14.28 2.50 0.28
CA LEU A 41 -15.65 2.60 -0.21
C LEU A 41 -15.94 1.54 -1.28
N ILE A 42 -15.09 1.46 -2.30
CA ILE A 42 -15.23 0.46 -3.38
C ILE A 42 -15.19 -0.96 -2.80
N GLN A 43 -14.28 -1.22 -1.88
CA GLN A 43 -14.15 -2.54 -1.26
C GLN A 43 -15.39 -2.93 -0.45
N THR A 44 -15.95 -2.00 0.32
CA THR A 44 -17.18 -2.24 1.10
C THR A 44 -18.35 -2.55 0.18
N GLU A 45 -18.53 -1.81 -0.92
CA GLU A 45 -19.58 -2.05 -1.90
C GLU A 45 -19.39 -3.41 -2.60
N TYR A 46 -18.16 -3.71 -3.02
CA TYR A 46 -17.81 -4.98 -3.64
C TYR A 46 -18.12 -6.18 -2.73
N GLU A 47 -17.75 -6.12 -1.45
CA GLU A 47 -17.99 -7.17 -0.47
C GLU A 47 -19.50 -7.33 -0.17
N ALA A 48 -20.26 -6.23 -0.11
CA ALA A 48 -21.70 -6.26 0.06
C ALA A 48 -22.40 -6.96 -1.11
N LEU A 49 -22.01 -6.64 -2.35
CA LEU A 49 -22.56 -7.28 -3.54
C LEU A 49 -22.20 -8.77 -3.62
N LEU A 50 -21.00 -9.17 -3.22
CA LEU A 50 -20.63 -10.58 -3.13
C LEU A 50 -21.47 -11.33 -2.09
N ALA A 51 -21.76 -10.71 -0.95
CA ALA A 51 -22.65 -11.29 0.05
C ALA A 51 -24.08 -11.46 -0.49
N GLU A 52 -24.58 -10.47 -1.26
CA GLU A 52 -25.89 -10.54 -1.91
C GLU A 52 -25.95 -11.71 -2.91
N VAL A 53 -24.92 -11.89 -3.75
CA VAL A 53 -24.87 -13.05 -4.69
C VAL A 53 -24.90 -14.38 -3.97
N ASN A 54 -24.19 -14.48 -2.84
CA ASN A 54 -24.21 -15.71 -2.03
C ASN A 54 -25.59 -16.00 -1.45
N THR A 55 -26.33 -14.97 -1.04
CA THR A 55 -27.70 -15.08 -0.55
C THR A 55 -28.64 -15.52 -1.66
N ILE A 56 -28.60 -14.84 -2.81
CA ILE A 56 -29.39 -15.17 -4.01
C ILE A 56 -29.12 -16.64 -4.43
N SER A 57 -27.89 -17.07 -4.39
CA SER A 57 -27.52 -18.45 -4.77
C SER A 57 -28.16 -19.49 -3.83
N LYS A 58 -28.25 -19.20 -2.54
CA LYS A 58 -28.92 -20.06 -1.55
C LYS A 58 -30.44 -20.08 -1.79
N GLU A 59 -31.06 -18.91 -2.00
CA GLU A 59 -32.48 -18.76 -2.30
C GLU A 59 -32.87 -19.54 -3.54
N ILE A 60 -32.08 -19.43 -4.62
CA ILE A 60 -32.30 -20.21 -5.85
C ILE A 60 -32.26 -21.72 -5.53
N GLY A 61 -31.30 -22.16 -4.71
CA GLY A 61 -31.19 -23.56 -4.29
C GLY A 61 -32.41 -24.07 -3.50
N GLU A 62 -32.97 -23.24 -2.64
CA GLU A 62 -34.17 -23.55 -1.85
C GLU A 62 -35.44 -23.58 -2.74
N LEU A 63 -35.57 -22.64 -3.68
CA LEU A 63 -36.66 -22.62 -4.64
C LEU A 63 -36.68 -23.85 -5.56
N PHE A 64 -35.51 -24.34 -5.94
CA PHE A 64 -35.45 -25.60 -6.69
C PHE A 64 -35.87 -26.81 -5.87
N LYS A 65 -35.54 -26.85 -4.58
CA LYS A 65 -35.93 -27.96 -3.67
C LYS A 65 -37.45 -27.95 -3.38
N SER A 66 -38.04 -26.76 -3.23
CA SER A 66 -39.47 -26.60 -2.97
C SER A 66 -40.37 -26.73 -4.21
N GLY A 67 -39.77 -26.82 -5.43
CA GLY A 67 -40.51 -26.92 -6.66
C GLY A 67 -41.05 -25.58 -7.19
N ASN A 68 -40.86 -24.48 -6.47
CA ASN A 68 -41.33 -23.14 -6.89
C ASN A 68 -40.27 -22.49 -7.78
N LYS A 69 -40.50 -22.54 -9.10
CA LYS A 69 -39.55 -22.05 -10.11
C LYS A 69 -39.88 -20.66 -10.67
N GLU A 70 -40.99 -20.06 -10.26
CA GLU A 70 -41.48 -18.81 -10.87
C GLU A 70 -40.56 -17.61 -10.60
N GLU A 71 -39.92 -17.56 -9.42
CA GLU A 71 -39.02 -16.45 -9.02
C GLU A 71 -37.59 -16.65 -9.47
N VAL A 72 -37.18 -17.86 -9.84
CA VAL A 72 -35.82 -18.19 -10.24
C VAL A 72 -35.26 -17.32 -11.38
N PRO A 73 -36.05 -16.98 -12.44
CA PRO A 73 -35.54 -16.12 -13.51
C PRO A 73 -35.13 -14.74 -13.02
N LYS A 74 -35.94 -14.10 -12.14
CA LYS A 74 -35.62 -12.77 -11.56
C LYS A 74 -34.34 -12.79 -10.72
N LEU A 75 -34.18 -13.81 -9.89
CA LEU A 75 -32.98 -13.97 -9.06
C LEU A 75 -31.72 -14.20 -9.90
N LYS A 76 -31.87 -14.95 -11.02
CA LYS A 76 -30.77 -15.14 -11.97
C LYS A 76 -30.36 -13.84 -12.67
N GLU A 77 -31.35 -13.06 -13.10
CA GLU A 77 -31.12 -11.76 -13.72
C GLU A 77 -30.38 -10.82 -12.73
N ARG A 78 -30.89 -10.72 -11.50
CA ARG A 78 -30.25 -9.93 -10.44
C ARG A 78 -28.82 -10.41 -10.17
N SER A 79 -28.59 -11.72 -10.10
CA SER A 79 -27.25 -12.28 -9.93
C SER A 79 -26.31 -11.92 -11.10
N LEU A 80 -26.82 -11.85 -12.33
CA LEU A 80 -26.05 -11.45 -13.50
C LEU A 80 -25.67 -9.96 -13.46
N GLU A 81 -26.63 -9.10 -13.08
CA GLU A 81 -26.36 -7.67 -12.88
C GLU A 81 -25.25 -7.44 -11.84
N ILE A 82 -25.38 -8.08 -10.68
CA ILE A 82 -24.37 -7.95 -9.61
C ILE A 82 -23.03 -8.46 -10.09
N LYS A 83 -22.97 -9.57 -10.83
CA LYS A 83 -21.71 -10.08 -11.38
C LYS A 83 -21.03 -9.09 -12.33
N ASN A 84 -21.80 -8.37 -13.14
CA ASN A 84 -21.23 -7.33 -14.01
C ASN A 84 -20.71 -6.15 -13.19
N THR A 85 -21.48 -5.69 -12.19
CA THR A 85 -21.08 -4.59 -11.30
C THR A 85 -19.83 -4.97 -10.48
N THR A 86 -19.79 -6.18 -9.92
CA THR A 86 -18.62 -6.63 -9.14
C THR A 86 -17.37 -6.74 -10.00
N LYS A 87 -17.49 -7.08 -11.29
CA LYS A 87 -16.36 -7.06 -12.21
C LYS A 87 -15.79 -5.65 -12.35
N THR A 88 -16.65 -4.66 -12.61
CA THR A 88 -16.24 -3.25 -12.73
C THR A 88 -15.58 -2.75 -11.42
N LEU A 89 -16.21 -3.01 -10.27
CA LEU A 89 -15.65 -2.63 -8.97
C LEU A 89 -14.31 -3.31 -8.68
N SER A 90 -14.10 -4.54 -9.13
CA SER A 90 -12.82 -5.24 -9.02
C SER A 90 -11.74 -4.57 -9.85
N ASP A 91 -12.05 -4.14 -11.08
CA ASP A 91 -11.12 -3.44 -11.96
C ASP A 91 -10.77 -2.06 -11.37
N ASP A 92 -11.77 -1.33 -10.88
CA ASP A 92 -11.59 -0.05 -10.19
C ASP A 92 -10.73 -0.20 -8.93
N LEU A 93 -10.97 -1.25 -8.13
CA LEU A 93 -10.19 -1.54 -6.93
C LEU A 93 -8.71 -1.82 -7.25
N ASN A 94 -8.46 -2.55 -8.33
CA ASN A 94 -7.11 -2.84 -8.79
C ASN A 94 -6.41 -1.56 -9.26
N THR A 95 -7.11 -0.69 -9.98
CA THR A 95 -6.59 0.61 -10.44
C THR A 95 -6.21 1.48 -9.24
N VAL A 96 -7.11 1.67 -8.28
CA VAL A 96 -6.83 2.50 -7.09
C VAL A 96 -5.67 1.93 -6.25
N LYS A 97 -5.55 0.60 -6.14
CA LYS A 97 -4.41 -0.03 -5.46
C LYS A 97 -3.09 0.25 -6.18
N ALA A 98 -3.08 0.18 -7.51
CA ALA A 98 -1.90 0.49 -8.31
C ALA A 98 -1.50 1.97 -8.17
N ASP A 99 -2.46 2.88 -8.16
CA ASP A 99 -2.23 4.31 -7.97
C ASP A 99 -1.60 4.59 -6.59
N ILE A 100 -2.14 3.99 -5.52
CA ILE A 100 -1.55 4.09 -4.17
C ILE A 100 -0.11 3.56 -4.17
N GLU A 101 0.15 2.42 -4.80
CA GLU A 101 1.47 1.83 -4.86
C GLU A 101 2.46 2.74 -5.62
N ASN A 102 2.04 3.33 -6.73
CA ASN A 102 2.85 4.28 -7.50
C ASN A 102 3.21 5.54 -6.69
N LEU A 103 2.30 6.05 -5.86
CA LEU A 103 2.58 7.17 -4.97
C LEU A 103 3.54 6.75 -3.83
N LEU A 104 3.38 5.55 -3.28
CA LEU A 104 4.27 5.03 -2.25
C LEU A 104 5.71 4.88 -2.73
N TYR A 105 5.93 4.55 -4.02
CA TYR A 105 7.28 4.49 -4.61
C TYR A 105 7.97 5.85 -4.67
N GLN A 106 7.20 6.95 -4.71
CA GLN A 106 7.75 8.30 -4.73
C GLN A 106 8.17 8.78 -3.34
N ILE A 107 7.62 8.20 -2.28
CA ILE A 107 7.90 8.61 -0.90
C ILE A 107 9.14 7.88 -0.38
N PRO A 108 10.21 8.60 0.00
CA PRO A 108 11.38 7.98 0.61
C PRO A 108 11.08 7.48 2.02
N ASN A 109 11.93 6.59 2.54
CA ASN A 109 11.82 6.15 3.92
C ASN A 109 12.09 7.29 4.90
N ILE A 110 11.39 7.25 6.04
CA ILE A 110 11.58 8.20 7.14
C ILE A 110 12.99 7.99 7.74
N PRO A 111 13.78 9.06 7.91
CA PRO A 111 15.05 8.98 8.60
C PRO A 111 14.83 8.69 10.09
N HIS A 112 15.81 8.03 10.71
CA HIS A 112 15.81 7.87 12.16
C HIS A 112 15.89 9.25 12.83
N GLU A 113 15.37 9.38 14.04
CA GLU A 113 15.31 10.67 14.76
C GLU A 113 16.70 11.26 15.05
N SER A 114 17.74 10.42 15.17
CA SER A 114 19.14 10.85 15.35
C SER A 114 19.76 11.47 14.10
N VAL A 115 19.10 11.38 12.92
CA VAL A 115 19.61 11.97 11.68
C VAL A 115 19.39 13.48 11.74
N PRO A 116 20.45 14.30 11.59
CA PRO A 116 20.32 15.76 11.57
C PRO A 116 19.60 16.23 10.33
N ILE A 117 19.07 17.45 10.39
CA ILE A 117 18.58 18.15 9.20
C ILE A 117 19.81 18.60 8.42
N GLY A 118 19.87 18.30 7.13
CA GLY A 118 20.99 18.70 6.28
C GLY A 118 20.64 18.65 4.81
N ASN A 119 21.37 19.47 4.04
CA ASN A 119 21.22 19.60 2.59
C ASN A 119 22.35 18.95 1.82
N SER A 120 23.46 18.67 2.50
CA SER A 120 24.68 18.14 1.90
C SER A 120 25.38 17.11 2.78
N PRO A 121 26.25 16.26 2.22
CA PRO A 121 27.02 15.27 2.99
C PRO A 121 27.92 15.87 4.08
N GLU A 122 28.34 17.12 3.93
CA GLU A 122 29.21 17.82 4.87
C GLU A 122 28.50 18.14 6.20
N GLU A 123 27.18 18.18 6.17
CA GLU A 123 26.33 18.43 7.35
C GLU A 123 26.05 17.15 8.16
N ASN A 124 26.56 16.01 7.70
CA ASN A 124 26.43 14.75 8.44
C ASN A 124 27.28 14.79 9.71
N ILE A 125 26.69 14.29 10.81
CA ILE A 125 27.38 14.16 12.08
C ILE A 125 28.12 12.83 12.12
N VAL A 126 29.44 12.88 12.34
CA VAL A 126 30.25 11.68 12.59
C VAL A 126 29.94 11.19 14.01
N ILE A 127 29.27 10.04 14.13
CA ILE A 127 28.91 9.45 15.43
C ILE A 127 30.10 8.71 16.01
N GLU A 128 30.89 8.00 15.19
CA GLU A 128 32.03 7.21 15.62
C GLU A 128 33.12 7.20 14.53
N GLU A 129 34.34 7.48 14.91
CA GLU A 129 35.51 7.30 14.07
C GLU A 129 36.28 6.08 14.54
N LEU A 130 36.35 5.05 13.72
CA LEU A 130 37.28 3.95 13.96
C LEU A 130 38.69 4.41 13.60
N LYS A 131 39.55 4.54 14.62
CA LYS A 131 40.99 4.73 14.41
C LYS A 131 41.58 3.43 13.86
N VAL A 132 41.57 3.29 12.55
CA VAL A 132 42.31 2.20 11.91
C VAL A 132 43.78 2.50 12.09
N ASN A 133 44.52 1.66 12.83
CA ASN A 133 45.96 1.74 12.88
C ASN A 133 46.51 1.67 11.46
N LYS A 134 47.10 2.77 10.99
CA LYS A 134 47.68 2.87 9.64
C LYS A 134 48.98 2.06 9.50
N ASP A 135 49.44 1.36 10.55
CA ASP A 135 50.65 0.53 10.54
C ASP A 135 50.55 -0.75 9.70
N ASN A 136 49.49 -0.92 8.98
CA ASN A 136 49.36 -2.00 8.00
C ASN A 136 49.76 -1.55 6.58
N ASP A 137 50.96 -1.01 6.43
CA ASP A 137 51.58 -0.74 5.13
C ASP A 137 51.86 -2.00 4.28
N LYS A 138 51.53 -3.17 4.82
CA LYS A 138 51.62 -4.47 4.13
C LYS A 138 50.23 -5.06 3.88
N LYS A 139 49.29 -4.26 3.38
CA LYS A 139 48.02 -4.82 2.92
C LYS A 139 48.28 -5.55 1.59
N LEU A 140 48.43 -6.86 1.70
CA LEU A 140 48.42 -7.72 0.54
C LEU A 140 47.01 -7.66 -0.11
N PRO A 141 46.92 -7.53 -1.42
CA PRO A 141 45.64 -7.63 -2.10
C PRO A 141 44.99 -9.01 -1.81
N HIS A 142 43.66 -9.04 -1.80
CA HIS A 142 42.90 -10.23 -1.37
C HIS A 142 43.31 -11.54 -2.08
N TRP A 143 43.78 -11.47 -3.32
CA TRP A 143 44.27 -12.62 -4.10
C TRP A 143 45.64 -13.14 -3.62
N GLU A 144 46.40 -12.36 -2.83
CA GLU A 144 47.63 -12.79 -2.20
C GLU A 144 47.41 -13.34 -0.77
N LEU A 145 46.27 -13.00 -0.15
CA LEU A 145 45.87 -13.54 1.15
C LEU A 145 45.29 -14.95 1.06
N ALA A 146 44.90 -15.40 -0.15
CA ALA A 146 44.29 -16.70 -0.43
C ALA A 146 45.32 -17.77 -0.87
N LYS A 147 46.62 -17.48 -0.85
CA LYS A 147 47.71 -18.44 -1.06
C LYS A 147 48.20 -18.96 0.27
#